data_c079fd904010706bda2532546d6a66ff
#
_entry.id   c079fd904010706bda2532546d6a66ff
#
_cell.length_a   1.000
_cell.length_b   1.000
_cell.length_c   1.000
_cell.angle_alpha   90.00
_cell.angle_beta   90.00
_cell.angle_gamma   90.00
#
_symmetry.space_group_name_H-M   'P 1'
#
loop_
_entity.id
_entity.type
_entity.pdbx_description
1 polymer ?
#
loop_
_entity_poly.entity_id
_entity_poly.type
_entity_poly.pdbx_seq_one_letter_code
_entity_poly.pdbx_strand_id
1 'polypeptide(L)'
;MKKIVSFLLVFQSFSAFAQLQWAPLTSLGDNINNQRFDDVFFLNENLGWAANGYYAAIYKTTDGGQTWVTQLAESTPQLPINTYFRNVEFLNENVGFVGTLSGIFLKTTDGGTTWNPVMITPNPQAICGLDAVGTSTIYGCGAYFSPAFIIKSTDSGETWQYMDMSAHATALVEVLFRDENNGLASGSNENGGVVLQTTDGGLTWTTLYTTPIEGEYVWKLQRLASNPSVIFGSVESVFPNTGQLIKSTDNGLTWTSKPVPDTDIQAVGFMTELHGWMGGHSSPILETFDGGDTWIENTVGSNLNRIVILSDQLAYASGSTIYKFSEQGLGSGTFIESPREKLKATIFPNPIQDKLTIEIQFSEADHLRLELYDASGRRIKLLVKADIAEKSTQKYQFDFPYAAGIYYVNLHTNTGRQTMKVVK
;
A
#
# COMPACT_ATOMS: atom_id res chain seq x y z
N MET A 1 -37.02 21.47 -57.99
CA MET A 1 -35.69 21.04 -57.57
C MET A 1 -35.64 21.05 -56.01
N LYS A 2 -35.79 19.88 -55.36
CA LYS A 2 -35.72 19.74 -53.93
C LYS A 2 -34.25 19.46 -53.57
N LYS A 3 -33.64 20.38 -52.79
CA LYS A 3 -32.29 20.19 -52.22
C LYS A 3 -32.40 19.24 -51.02
N ILE A 4 -31.78 18.07 -51.11
CA ILE A 4 -31.58 17.14 -50.01
C ILE A 4 -30.32 17.64 -49.28
N VAL A 5 -30.48 18.06 -48.05
CA VAL A 5 -29.35 18.36 -47.12
C VAL A 5 -29.08 17.08 -46.34
N SER A 6 -27.99 16.37 -46.69
CA SER A 6 -27.50 15.23 -45.90
C SER A 6 -26.79 15.76 -44.66
N PHE A 7 -27.34 15.45 -43.48
CA PHE A 7 -26.68 15.64 -42.20
C PHE A 7 -25.73 14.47 -41.97
N LEU A 8 -24.43 14.72 -42.03
CA LEU A 8 -23.42 13.75 -41.66
C LEU A 8 -23.29 13.79 -40.11
N LEU A 9 -23.85 12.77 -39.45
CA LEU A 9 -23.62 12.54 -38.00
C LEU A 9 -22.23 11.96 -37.85
N VAL A 10 -21.28 12.79 -37.41
CA VAL A 10 -19.95 12.34 -36.95
C VAL A 10 -20.10 11.78 -35.56
N PHE A 11 -20.12 10.46 -35.42
CA PHE A 11 -19.95 9.81 -34.13
C PHE A 11 -18.49 10.01 -33.66
N GLN A 12 -18.22 10.95 -32.77
CA GLN A 12 -16.99 10.97 -32.02
C GLN A 12 -17.08 9.90 -30.94
N SER A 13 -16.36 8.80 -31.10
CA SER A 13 -16.13 7.85 -30.04
C SER A 13 -15.19 8.48 -29.00
N PHE A 14 -15.72 8.90 -27.87
CA PHE A 14 -14.93 9.24 -26.70
C PHE A 14 -14.37 7.93 -26.13
N SER A 15 -13.10 7.66 -26.36
CA SER A 15 -12.37 6.66 -25.59
C SER A 15 -12.09 7.25 -24.21
N ALA A 16 -12.92 6.92 -23.23
CA ALA A 16 -12.60 7.19 -21.84
C ALA A 16 -11.50 6.20 -21.42
N PHE A 17 -10.30 6.67 -21.21
CA PHE A 17 -9.22 5.85 -20.67
C PHE A 17 -9.49 5.63 -19.18
N ALA A 18 -9.45 4.36 -18.75
CA ALA A 18 -9.48 3.98 -17.37
C ALA A 18 -8.24 4.58 -16.66
N GLN A 19 -8.43 5.17 -15.50
CA GLN A 19 -7.36 5.77 -14.71
C GLN A 19 -7.03 4.86 -13.54
N LEU A 20 -5.73 4.64 -13.30
CA LEU A 20 -5.25 3.94 -12.12
C LEU A 20 -5.56 4.76 -10.87
N GLN A 21 -6.29 4.19 -9.92
CA GLN A 21 -6.64 4.85 -8.67
C GLN A 21 -6.97 3.84 -7.58
N TRP A 22 -6.86 4.28 -6.33
CA TRP A 22 -7.33 3.52 -5.18
C TRP A 22 -8.85 3.56 -5.07
N ALA A 23 -9.44 2.42 -4.76
CA ALA A 23 -10.86 2.30 -4.43
C ALA A 23 -11.08 1.27 -3.32
N PRO A 24 -12.06 1.48 -2.42
CA PRO A 24 -12.43 0.48 -1.43
C PRO A 24 -13.11 -0.73 -2.10
N LEU A 25 -12.82 -1.93 -1.61
CA LEU A 25 -13.53 -3.15 -1.98
C LEU A 25 -14.75 -3.32 -1.07
N THR A 26 -15.90 -2.88 -1.54
CA THR A 26 -17.15 -2.79 -0.75
C THR A 26 -17.76 -4.14 -0.37
N SER A 27 -17.29 -5.25 -0.98
CA SER A 27 -17.80 -6.61 -0.73
C SER A 27 -17.48 -7.15 0.68
N LEU A 28 -16.45 -6.59 1.36
CA LEU A 28 -16.13 -6.93 2.76
C LEU A 28 -16.79 -5.97 3.76
N GLY A 29 -17.28 -4.82 3.31
CA GLY A 29 -17.75 -3.74 4.17
C GLY A 29 -16.62 -3.01 4.88
N ASP A 30 -16.97 -1.90 5.52
CA ASP A 30 -16.04 -1.13 6.34
C ASP A 30 -16.09 -1.60 7.80
N ASN A 31 -14.94 -1.59 8.46
CA ASN A 31 -14.88 -1.80 9.90
C ASN A 31 -15.42 -0.56 10.64
N ILE A 32 -16.09 -0.79 11.76
CA ILE A 32 -16.58 0.26 12.64
C ILE A 32 -15.57 0.55 13.76
N ASN A 33 -15.74 1.68 14.45
CA ASN A 33 -14.95 2.05 15.65
C ASN A 33 -13.43 2.09 15.42
N ASN A 34 -12.99 2.59 14.26
CA ASN A 34 -11.57 2.65 13.88
C ASN A 34 -10.85 1.29 13.87
N GLN A 35 -11.59 0.20 13.74
CA GLN A 35 -11.02 -1.12 13.55
C GLN A 35 -10.56 -1.29 12.10
N ARG A 36 -9.71 -2.31 11.84
CA ARG A 36 -9.12 -2.50 10.53
C ARG A 36 -8.93 -3.96 10.16
N PHE A 37 -8.67 -4.18 8.88
CA PHE A 37 -7.96 -5.37 8.41
C PHE A 37 -6.47 -5.17 8.70
N ASP A 38 -5.87 -6.09 9.44
CA ASP A 38 -4.46 -6.00 9.82
C ASP A 38 -3.53 -6.45 8.70
N ASP A 39 -3.99 -7.35 7.84
CA ASP A 39 -3.17 -7.83 6.74
C ASP A 39 -3.97 -8.17 5.50
N VAL A 40 -3.31 -8.11 4.36
CA VAL A 40 -3.78 -8.58 3.07
C VAL A 40 -2.62 -9.21 2.31
N PHE A 41 -2.84 -10.41 1.79
CA PHE A 41 -1.88 -11.17 1.01
C PHE A 41 -2.50 -11.59 -0.33
N PHE A 42 -1.77 -11.45 -1.41
CA PHE A 42 -2.17 -11.93 -2.73
C PHE A 42 -1.07 -12.77 -3.35
N LEU A 43 -1.41 -14.01 -3.70
CA LEU A 43 -0.52 -14.91 -4.40
C LEU A 43 -0.39 -14.55 -5.88
N ASN A 44 -1.44 -13.99 -6.46
CA ASN A 44 -1.53 -13.44 -7.81
C ASN A 44 -2.70 -12.45 -7.89
N GLU A 45 -2.96 -11.89 -9.08
CA GLU A 45 -4.01 -10.89 -9.30
C GLU A 45 -5.43 -11.31 -8.89
N ASN A 46 -5.71 -12.62 -8.82
CA ASN A 46 -7.04 -13.16 -8.54
C ASN A 46 -7.16 -13.79 -7.15
N LEU A 47 -6.10 -14.47 -6.70
CA LEU A 47 -6.12 -15.27 -5.48
C LEU A 47 -5.44 -14.54 -4.32
N GLY A 48 -6.21 -14.25 -3.27
CA GLY A 48 -5.71 -13.55 -2.10
C GLY A 48 -6.51 -13.85 -0.82
N TRP A 49 -5.95 -13.40 0.29
CA TRP A 49 -6.54 -13.52 1.63
C TRP A 49 -6.42 -12.21 2.39
N ALA A 50 -7.35 -11.98 3.32
CA ALA A 50 -7.36 -10.82 4.20
C ALA A 50 -7.60 -11.25 5.65
N ALA A 51 -6.81 -10.67 6.57
CA ALA A 51 -6.92 -10.92 8.00
C ALA A 51 -7.54 -9.73 8.72
N ASN A 52 -8.64 -9.94 9.41
CA ASN A 52 -9.29 -8.96 10.28
C ASN A 52 -9.06 -9.37 11.74
N GLY A 53 -8.28 -8.58 12.47
CA GLY A 53 -7.94 -8.91 13.84
C GLY A 53 -9.11 -8.75 14.79
N TYR A 54 -9.79 -7.62 14.75
CA TYR A 54 -10.86 -7.28 15.70
C TYR A 54 -12.07 -8.21 15.58
N TYR A 55 -12.50 -8.51 14.35
CA TYR A 55 -13.62 -9.42 14.11
C TYR A 55 -13.20 -10.90 14.07
N ALA A 56 -11.95 -11.20 14.37
CA ALA A 56 -11.38 -12.55 14.37
C ALA A 56 -11.75 -13.33 13.10
N ALA A 57 -11.51 -12.76 11.92
CA ALA A 57 -11.92 -13.34 10.65
C ALA A 57 -10.79 -13.38 9.62
N ILE A 58 -10.76 -14.48 8.87
CA ILE A 58 -9.92 -14.64 7.66
C ILE A 58 -10.85 -14.81 6.47
N TYR A 59 -10.58 -14.07 5.42
CA TYR A 59 -11.33 -14.09 4.17
C TYR A 59 -10.44 -14.51 3.02
N LYS A 60 -11.03 -15.16 2.01
CA LYS A 60 -10.37 -15.56 0.76
C LYS A 60 -11.12 -15.00 -0.43
N THR A 61 -10.40 -14.51 -1.42
CA THR A 61 -10.90 -14.16 -2.74
C THR A 61 -10.24 -15.01 -3.83
N THR A 62 -10.96 -15.29 -4.92
CA THR A 62 -10.45 -15.96 -6.12
C THR A 62 -10.72 -15.15 -7.39
N ASP A 63 -11.17 -13.92 -7.24
CA ASP A 63 -11.57 -13.01 -8.31
C ASP A 63 -11.00 -11.59 -8.14
N GLY A 64 -9.86 -11.48 -7.46
CA GLY A 64 -9.17 -10.20 -7.25
C GLY A 64 -9.92 -9.24 -6.33
N GLY A 65 -10.65 -9.78 -5.34
CA GLY A 65 -11.35 -9.02 -4.32
C GLY A 65 -12.76 -8.58 -4.70
N GLN A 66 -13.32 -9.03 -5.84
CA GLN A 66 -14.72 -8.74 -6.18
C GLN A 66 -15.67 -9.44 -5.23
N THR A 67 -15.37 -10.69 -4.87
CA THR A 67 -16.07 -11.44 -3.83
C THR A 67 -15.11 -12.06 -2.83
N TRP A 68 -15.58 -12.24 -1.59
CA TRP A 68 -14.81 -12.82 -0.50
C TRP A 68 -15.61 -13.89 0.22
N VAL A 69 -14.93 -14.97 0.57
CA VAL A 69 -15.49 -16.08 1.35
C VAL A 69 -14.80 -16.17 2.69
N THR A 70 -15.57 -16.19 3.77
CA THR A 70 -15.04 -16.36 5.13
C THR A 70 -14.44 -17.76 5.29
N GLN A 71 -13.20 -17.83 5.71
CA GLN A 71 -12.46 -19.07 5.98
C GLN A 71 -12.40 -19.39 7.48
N LEU A 72 -12.19 -18.36 8.30
CA LEU A 72 -12.24 -18.40 9.76
C LEU A 72 -13.11 -17.27 10.26
N ALA A 73 -13.82 -17.50 11.34
CA ALA A 73 -14.61 -16.49 12.05
C ALA A 73 -14.52 -16.72 13.55
N GLU A 74 -14.89 -15.73 14.36
CA GLU A 74 -14.95 -15.85 15.83
C GLU A 74 -15.80 -17.04 16.30
N SER A 75 -16.83 -17.40 15.52
CA SER A 75 -17.67 -18.57 15.77
C SER A 75 -17.02 -19.94 15.46
N THR A 76 -15.79 -19.96 14.91
CA THR A 76 -15.08 -21.21 14.61
C THR A 76 -14.72 -21.91 15.94
N PRO A 77 -15.15 -23.17 16.17
CA PRO A 77 -15.05 -23.79 17.51
C PRO A 77 -13.64 -23.96 18.08
N GLN A 78 -12.62 -23.92 17.23
CA GLN A 78 -11.21 -24.06 17.62
C GLN A 78 -10.55 -22.75 18.02
N LEU A 79 -11.22 -21.60 17.80
CA LEU A 79 -10.66 -20.29 18.13
C LEU A 79 -11.07 -19.90 19.56
N PRO A 80 -10.11 -19.58 20.44
CA PRO A 80 -10.41 -18.95 21.73
C PRO A 80 -11.09 -17.61 21.57
N ILE A 81 -11.89 -17.23 22.55
CA ILE A 81 -12.46 -15.90 22.66
C ILE A 81 -11.34 -14.85 22.67
N ASN A 82 -11.53 -13.74 21.97
CA ASN A 82 -10.56 -12.66 21.78
C ASN A 82 -9.31 -13.04 20.94
N THR A 83 -9.44 -14.01 20.04
CA THR A 83 -8.42 -14.23 19.01
C THR A 83 -8.30 -12.97 18.13
N TYR A 84 -7.06 -12.49 17.96
CA TYR A 84 -6.78 -11.33 17.13
C TYR A 84 -5.83 -11.72 16.00
N PHE A 85 -6.34 -11.86 14.77
CA PHE A 85 -5.54 -12.19 13.60
C PHE A 85 -4.67 -10.98 13.19
N ARG A 86 -3.37 -11.20 13.05
CA ARG A 86 -2.42 -10.13 12.77
C ARG A 86 -1.84 -10.18 11.37
N ASN A 87 -1.63 -11.39 10.85
CA ASN A 87 -1.04 -11.58 9.52
C ASN A 87 -1.55 -12.86 8.87
N VAL A 88 -1.39 -12.91 7.55
CA VAL A 88 -1.70 -14.06 6.71
C VAL A 88 -0.65 -14.18 5.61
N GLU A 89 -0.12 -15.38 5.38
CA GLU A 89 0.93 -15.62 4.39
C GLU A 89 0.76 -17.02 3.77
N PHE A 90 1.02 -17.15 2.48
CA PHE A 90 0.89 -18.40 1.74
C PHE A 90 2.15 -18.74 0.95
N LEU A 91 2.63 -19.99 1.07
CA LEU A 91 3.66 -20.56 0.20
C LEU A 91 3.16 -20.81 -1.22
N ASN A 92 1.92 -21.24 -1.34
CA ASN A 92 1.22 -21.55 -2.59
C ASN A 92 -0.29 -21.54 -2.36
N GLU A 93 -1.07 -21.89 -3.37
CA GLU A 93 -2.53 -21.89 -3.30
C GLU A 93 -3.14 -22.77 -2.19
N ASN A 94 -2.39 -23.76 -1.68
CA ASN A 94 -2.86 -24.73 -0.71
C ASN A 94 -2.27 -24.52 0.68
N VAL A 95 -0.97 -24.21 0.78
CA VAL A 95 -0.26 -24.11 2.06
C VAL A 95 -0.13 -22.67 2.51
N GLY A 96 -0.74 -22.37 3.63
CA GLY A 96 -0.72 -21.03 4.21
C GLY A 96 -0.74 -21.02 5.73
N PHE A 97 -0.46 -19.85 6.30
CA PHE A 97 -0.29 -19.63 7.72
C PHE A 97 -0.99 -18.35 8.16
N VAL A 98 -1.49 -18.36 9.39
CA VAL A 98 -2.12 -17.20 10.03
C VAL A 98 -1.55 -17.05 11.44
N GLY A 99 -0.99 -15.89 11.73
CA GLY A 99 -0.50 -15.52 13.03
C GLY A 99 -1.46 -14.61 13.79
N THR A 100 -1.40 -14.68 15.10
CA THR A 100 -2.25 -13.89 16.01
C THR A 100 -1.43 -13.14 17.05
N LEU A 101 -2.02 -12.11 17.64
CA LEU A 101 -1.45 -11.44 18.82
C LEU A 101 -1.72 -12.20 20.14
N SER A 102 -2.44 -13.31 20.09
CA SER A 102 -2.85 -14.11 21.25
C SER A 102 -2.09 -15.44 21.38
N GLY A 103 -0.97 -15.61 20.66
CA GLY A 103 -0.13 -16.82 20.76
C GLY A 103 -0.68 -18.02 20.01
N ILE A 104 -1.65 -17.82 19.11
CA ILE A 104 -2.18 -18.86 18.24
C ILE A 104 -1.53 -18.74 16.88
N PHE A 105 -1.05 -19.86 16.37
CA PHE A 105 -0.51 -19.99 15.03
C PHE A 105 -1.23 -21.11 14.30
N LEU A 106 -1.75 -20.84 13.13
CA LEU A 106 -2.55 -21.80 12.36
C LEU A 106 -1.91 -22.04 11.00
N LYS A 107 -2.05 -23.29 10.52
CA LYS A 107 -1.63 -23.75 9.19
C LYS A 107 -2.83 -24.33 8.45
N THR A 108 -2.91 -24.05 7.16
CA THR A 108 -3.78 -24.74 6.20
C THR A 108 -2.93 -25.51 5.18
N THR A 109 -3.49 -26.60 4.64
CA THR A 109 -2.92 -27.38 3.53
C THR A 109 -3.93 -27.56 2.40
N ASP A 110 -5.06 -26.89 2.48
CA ASP A 110 -6.19 -26.95 1.52
C ASP A 110 -6.71 -25.57 1.10
N GLY A 111 -5.80 -24.58 1.13
CA GLY A 111 -6.08 -23.21 0.69
C GLY A 111 -7.03 -22.45 1.60
N GLY A 112 -7.06 -22.80 2.90
CA GLY A 112 -7.85 -22.12 3.92
C GLY A 112 -9.23 -22.75 4.17
N THR A 113 -9.54 -23.92 3.58
CA THR A 113 -10.79 -24.63 3.87
C THR A 113 -10.78 -25.18 5.29
N THR A 114 -9.63 -25.70 5.72
CA THR A 114 -9.40 -26.11 7.11
C THR A 114 -8.12 -25.49 7.66
N TRP A 115 -8.13 -25.19 8.96
CA TRP A 115 -7.00 -24.61 9.68
C TRP A 115 -6.68 -25.42 10.92
N ASN A 116 -5.41 -25.74 11.11
CA ASN A 116 -4.92 -26.57 12.20
C ASN A 116 -3.89 -25.80 13.04
N PRO A 117 -3.92 -25.94 14.38
CA PRO A 117 -2.92 -25.31 15.24
C PRO A 117 -1.51 -25.82 14.94
N VAL A 118 -0.56 -24.90 14.90
CA VAL A 118 0.89 -25.19 14.83
C VAL A 118 1.46 -25.04 16.24
N MET A 119 2.18 -26.09 16.68
CA MET A 119 2.82 -26.09 18.00
C MET A 119 4.31 -25.83 17.85
N ILE A 120 4.79 -24.77 18.51
CA ILE A 120 6.21 -24.39 18.53
C ILE A 120 6.66 -24.33 20.00
N THR A 121 7.88 -24.70 20.28
CA THR A 121 8.44 -24.65 21.63
C THR A 121 9.74 -23.86 21.63
N PRO A 122 9.86 -22.74 22.39
CA PRO A 122 8.80 -22.09 23.18
C PRO A 122 7.62 -21.60 22.35
N ASN A 123 6.42 -21.50 22.93
CA ASN A 123 5.26 -20.99 22.24
C ASN A 123 5.41 -19.48 21.91
N PRO A 124 5.35 -19.07 20.63
CA PRO A 124 5.40 -17.66 20.27
C PRO A 124 4.15 -16.91 20.78
N GLN A 125 4.35 -15.85 21.58
CA GLN A 125 3.26 -15.15 22.26
C GLN A 125 2.44 -14.28 21.33
N ALA A 126 3.08 -13.67 20.33
CA ALA A 126 2.41 -12.84 19.31
C ALA A 126 3.21 -12.93 18.02
N ILE A 127 2.57 -13.36 16.93
CA ILE A 127 3.20 -13.42 15.60
C ILE A 127 2.75 -12.18 14.83
N CYS A 128 3.70 -11.27 14.57
CA CYS A 128 3.44 -9.95 13.99
C CYS A 128 3.75 -9.85 12.50
N GLY A 129 4.70 -10.63 12.00
CA GLY A 129 5.09 -10.70 10.59
C GLY A 129 5.32 -12.14 10.16
N LEU A 130 5.00 -12.43 8.91
CA LEU A 130 5.27 -13.70 8.21
C LEU A 130 5.83 -13.40 6.82
N ASP A 131 6.71 -14.28 6.33
CA ASP A 131 7.24 -14.21 4.98
C ASP A 131 7.56 -15.61 4.45
N ALA A 132 6.99 -15.95 3.31
CA ALA A 132 7.14 -17.22 2.61
C ALA A 132 8.20 -17.12 1.52
N VAL A 133 9.20 -18.00 1.58
CA VAL A 133 10.36 -17.94 0.68
C VAL A 133 10.58 -19.29 -0.02
N GLY A 134 10.80 -19.22 -1.33
CA GLY A 134 10.98 -20.41 -2.14
C GLY A 134 9.71 -21.28 -2.16
N THR A 135 9.87 -22.59 -1.96
CA THR A 135 8.76 -23.54 -2.05
C THR A 135 8.33 -24.15 -0.71
N SER A 136 9.16 -23.99 0.34
CA SER A 136 8.95 -24.69 1.62
C SER A 136 9.40 -23.91 2.85
N THR A 137 10.05 -22.76 2.69
CA THR A 137 10.59 -22.00 3.82
C THR A 137 9.63 -20.90 4.24
N ILE A 138 9.36 -20.81 5.54
CA ILE A 138 8.55 -19.75 6.16
C ILE A 138 9.36 -19.16 7.30
N TYR A 139 9.39 -17.85 7.35
CA TYR A 139 9.84 -17.07 8.50
C TYR A 139 8.66 -16.39 9.16
N GLY A 140 8.73 -16.26 10.48
CA GLY A 140 7.81 -15.43 11.24
C GLY A 140 8.55 -14.70 12.34
N CYS A 141 8.02 -13.56 12.75
CA CYS A 141 8.58 -12.79 13.85
C CYS A 141 7.49 -12.27 14.78
N GLY A 142 7.90 -11.90 15.97
CA GLY A 142 7.02 -11.26 16.96
C GLY A 142 7.79 -10.83 18.17
N ALA A 143 7.19 -10.44 19.03
CA ALA A 143 6.56 -10.07 20.24
C ALA A 143 6.30 -8.57 20.32
N TYR A 144 5.11 -8.23 20.73
CA TYR A 144 4.74 -6.83 21.02
C TYR A 144 4.87 -6.53 22.53
N PHE A 145 4.76 -7.57 23.37
CA PHE A 145 4.81 -7.46 24.85
C PHE A 145 5.67 -8.53 25.53
N SER A 146 6.51 -9.22 24.80
CA SER A 146 7.41 -10.27 25.29
C SER A 146 8.74 -10.23 24.53
N PRO A 147 9.76 -10.99 24.92
CA PRO A 147 11.03 -10.96 24.20
C PRO A 147 10.85 -11.21 22.72
N ALA A 148 11.49 -10.40 21.87
CA ALA A 148 11.47 -10.53 20.43
C ALA A 148 11.97 -11.92 20.01
N PHE A 149 11.35 -12.49 18.96
CA PHE A 149 11.73 -13.80 18.45
C PHE A 149 11.61 -13.86 16.93
N ILE A 150 12.28 -14.84 16.35
CA ILE A 150 12.04 -15.33 15.00
C ILE A 150 11.71 -16.81 15.06
N ILE A 151 10.75 -17.25 14.25
CA ILE A 151 10.44 -18.66 13.99
C ILE A 151 10.76 -18.97 12.54
N LYS A 152 11.22 -20.20 12.26
CA LYS A 152 11.58 -20.65 10.92
C LYS A 152 11.13 -22.10 10.72
N SER A 153 10.56 -22.38 9.57
CA SER A 153 10.38 -23.72 9.02
C SER A 153 11.03 -23.80 7.64
N THR A 154 11.59 -24.97 7.29
CA THR A 154 12.14 -25.27 5.96
C THR A 154 11.45 -26.43 5.27
N ASP A 155 10.38 -26.94 5.86
CA ASP A 155 9.63 -28.13 5.45
C ASP A 155 8.11 -27.84 5.33
N SER A 156 7.76 -26.66 4.86
CA SER A 156 6.39 -26.20 4.68
C SER A 156 5.57 -26.16 5.99
N GLY A 157 6.26 -25.89 7.11
CA GLY A 157 5.62 -25.76 8.42
C GLY A 157 5.32 -27.08 9.14
N GLU A 158 6.02 -28.16 8.81
CA GLU A 158 5.92 -29.44 9.56
C GLU A 158 6.74 -29.35 10.84
N THR A 159 7.95 -28.77 10.77
CA THR A 159 8.80 -28.53 11.93
C THR A 159 9.23 -27.05 12.00
N TRP A 160 9.48 -26.59 13.21
CA TRP A 160 9.79 -25.20 13.48
C TRP A 160 10.99 -25.05 14.42
N GLN A 161 11.80 -24.05 14.12
CA GLN A 161 12.85 -23.54 15.00
C GLN A 161 12.39 -22.23 15.61
N TYR A 162 12.71 -22.01 16.89
CA TYR A 162 12.49 -20.76 17.60
C TYR A 162 13.83 -20.13 17.93
N MET A 163 14.01 -18.86 17.59
CA MET A 163 15.22 -18.08 17.83
C MET A 163 14.89 -16.88 18.71
N ASP A 164 15.52 -16.81 19.87
CA ASP A 164 15.42 -15.65 20.77
C ASP A 164 16.17 -14.46 20.16
N MET A 165 15.48 -13.34 19.99
CA MET A 165 16.01 -12.10 19.42
C MET A 165 16.15 -11.00 20.46
N SER A 166 16.02 -11.28 21.74
CA SER A 166 16.07 -10.29 22.82
C SER A 166 17.38 -9.51 22.91
N ALA A 167 18.48 -10.09 22.40
CA ALA A 167 19.76 -9.39 22.29
C ALA A 167 19.80 -8.31 21.18
N HIS A 168 18.83 -8.29 20.27
CA HIS A 168 18.81 -7.42 19.09
C HIS A 168 17.62 -6.46 19.07
N ALA A 169 16.49 -6.89 19.63
CA ALA A 169 15.25 -6.14 19.57
C ALA A 169 14.36 -6.40 20.80
N THR A 170 13.56 -5.43 21.17
CA THR A 170 12.49 -5.55 22.17
C THR A 170 11.21 -6.08 21.54
N ALA A 171 10.98 -5.74 20.27
CA ALA A 171 9.86 -6.23 19.47
C ALA A 171 10.26 -6.34 17.99
N LEU A 172 9.76 -7.36 17.31
CA LEU A 172 9.84 -7.49 15.86
C LEU A 172 8.43 -7.56 15.26
N VAL A 173 8.21 -6.82 14.18
CA VAL A 173 6.88 -6.64 13.58
C VAL A 173 6.82 -7.00 12.09
N GLU A 174 7.97 -7.14 11.43
CA GLU A 174 8.08 -7.55 10.03
C GLU A 174 9.32 -8.40 9.78
N VAL A 175 9.21 -9.35 8.87
CA VAL A 175 10.32 -10.07 8.24
C VAL A 175 10.17 -9.97 6.73
N LEU A 176 11.30 -9.82 6.02
CA LEU A 176 11.35 -9.67 4.56
C LEU A 176 12.58 -10.39 4.01
N PHE A 177 12.41 -11.58 3.46
CA PHE A 177 13.48 -12.40 2.91
C PHE A 177 13.52 -12.28 1.39
N ARG A 178 14.72 -12.19 0.83
CA ARG A 178 14.95 -12.24 -0.61
C ARG A 178 15.09 -13.67 -1.10
N ASP A 179 15.69 -14.51 -0.28
CA ASP A 179 15.94 -15.92 -0.48
C ASP A 179 16.06 -16.60 0.88
N GLU A 180 16.23 -17.92 0.91
CA GLU A 180 16.27 -18.74 2.14
C GLU A 180 17.39 -18.34 3.12
N ASN A 181 18.40 -17.59 2.69
CA ASN A 181 19.53 -17.20 3.53
C ASN A 181 19.57 -15.70 3.83
N ASN A 182 19.06 -14.87 2.92
CA ASN A 182 19.22 -13.43 2.99
C ASN A 182 17.89 -12.73 3.32
N GLY A 183 17.80 -12.16 4.50
CA GLY A 183 16.58 -11.51 4.98
C GLY A 183 16.83 -10.31 5.87
N LEU A 184 15.77 -9.57 6.09
CA LEU A 184 15.67 -8.46 7.02
C LEU A 184 14.58 -8.76 8.05
N ALA A 185 14.73 -8.21 9.25
CA ALA A 185 13.68 -8.10 10.23
C ALA A 185 13.62 -6.68 10.74
N SER A 186 12.43 -6.19 11.04
CA SER A 186 12.26 -4.84 11.57
C SER A 186 11.32 -4.79 12.76
N GLY A 187 11.48 -3.73 13.54
CA GLY A 187 10.73 -3.52 14.77
C GLY A 187 11.29 -2.40 15.59
N SER A 188 11.50 -2.63 16.89
CA SER A 188 12.03 -1.66 17.85
C SER A 188 13.03 -2.30 18.80
N ASN A 189 13.95 -1.49 19.30
CA ASN A 189 14.79 -1.80 20.45
C ASN A 189 14.76 -0.64 21.45
N GLU A 190 15.59 -0.66 22.48
CA GLU A 190 15.65 0.37 23.51
C GLU A 190 16.08 1.76 22.99
N ASN A 191 16.71 1.83 21.80
CA ASN A 191 17.21 3.07 21.21
C ASN A 191 16.26 3.67 20.15
N GLY A 192 15.31 2.88 19.63
CA GLY A 192 14.37 3.30 18.58
C GLY A 192 13.93 2.18 17.66
N GLY A 193 13.40 2.54 16.49
CA GLY A 193 13.05 1.60 15.43
C GLY A 193 14.30 0.95 14.84
N VAL A 194 14.27 -0.35 14.56
CA VAL A 194 15.45 -1.13 14.15
C VAL A 194 15.21 -1.91 12.87
N VAL A 195 16.26 -2.02 12.04
CA VAL A 195 16.35 -2.97 10.93
C VAL A 195 17.54 -3.89 11.16
N LEU A 196 17.28 -5.19 11.20
CA LEU A 196 18.24 -6.26 11.36
C LEU A 196 18.43 -7.01 10.04
N GLN A 197 19.61 -7.59 9.81
CA GLN A 197 19.91 -8.42 8.64
C GLN A 197 20.47 -9.77 9.06
N THR A 198 20.07 -10.80 8.31
CA THR A 198 20.73 -12.10 8.27
C THR A 198 21.23 -12.39 6.84
N THR A 199 22.34 -13.15 6.72
CA THR A 199 22.87 -13.68 5.46
C THR A 199 23.09 -15.19 5.51
N ASP A 200 22.66 -15.82 6.59
CA ASP A 200 22.84 -17.26 6.88
C ASP A 200 21.54 -17.96 7.29
N GLY A 201 20.41 -17.41 6.84
CA GLY A 201 19.10 -17.99 7.09
C GLY A 201 18.61 -17.83 8.52
N GLY A 202 19.06 -16.78 9.20
CA GLY A 202 18.61 -16.43 10.55
C GLY A 202 19.47 -17.03 11.68
N LEU A 203 20.60 -17.67 11.35
CA LEU A 203 21.52 -18.17 12.38
C LEU A 203 22.21 -17.03 13.12
N THR A 204 22.57 -15.98 12.39
CA THR A 204 23.13 -14.75 12.97
C THR A 204 22.41 -13.50 12.44
N TRP A 205 22.34 -12.47 13.26
CA TRP A 205 21.72 -11.21 12.95
C TRP A 205 22.62 -10.03 13.28
N THR A 206 22.61 -9.01 12.42
CA THR A 206 23.34 -7.74 12.63
C THR A 206 22.38 -6.57 12.45
N THR A 207 22.55 -5.54 13.30
CA THR A 207 21.78 -4.30 13.16
C THR A 207 22.37 -3.46 12.03
N LEU A 208 21.54 -3.14 11.02
CA LEU A 208 21.91 -2.26 9.93
C LEU A 208 21.49 -0.81 10.14
N TYR A 209 20.36 -0.60 10.79
CA TYR A 209 19.80 0.72 10.99
C TYR A 209 19.08 0.81 12.32
N THR A 210 19.21 1.96 12.98
CA THR A 210 18.43 2.32 14.17
C THR A 210 17.98 3.76 14.00
N THR A 211 16.70 4.03 14.24
CA THR A 211 16.18 5.40 14.25
C THR A 211 16.66 6.12 15.51
N PRO A 212 16.78 7.46 15.49
CA PRO A 212 17.37 8.21 16.60
C PRO A 212 16.41 8.50 17.77
N ILE A 213 15.17 8.06 17.72
CA ILE A 213 14.12 8.40 18.70
C ILE A 213 13.64 7.13 19.37
N GLU A 214 13.80 7.07 20.70
CA GLU A 214 13.28 6.00 21.53
C GLU A 214 11.75 5.88 21.39
N GLY A 215 11.25 4.65 21.28
CA GLY A 215 9.84 4.35 21.09
C GLY A 215 9.39 4.30 19.63
N GLU A 216 10.23 4.68 18.65
CA GLU A 216 9.94 4.47 17.25
C GLU A 216 9.95 2.99 16.87
N TYR A 217 9.16 2.67 15.83
CA TYR A 217 9.09 1.35 15.21
C TYR A 217 9.33 1.43 13.71
N VAL A 218 10.17 0.57 13.17
CA VAL A 218 10.15 0.28 11.72
C VAL A 218 9.10 -0.80 11.50
N TRP A 219 7.92 -0.40 10.98
CA TRP A 219 6.75 -1.29 10.90
C TRP A 219 6.77 -2.22 9.71
N LYS A 220 6.99 -1.70 8.53
CA LYS A 220 6.97 -2.48 7.29
C LYS A 220 8.18 -2.18 6.44
N LEU A 221 8.63 -3.21 5.75
CA LEU A 221 9.67 -3.15 4.75
C LEU A 221 9.14 -3.64 3.40
N GLN A 222 9.60 -3.02 2.33
CA GLN A 222 9.29 -3.45 0.97
C GLN A 222 10.55 -3.40 0.10
N ARG A 223 10.81 -4.48 -0.66
CA ARG A 223 11.78 -4.45 -1.77
C ARG A 223 11.08 -3.99 -3.03
N LEU A 224 11.73 -3.10 -3.76
CA LEU A 224 11.22 -2.67 -5.06
C LEU A 224 11.38 -3.81 -6.07
N ALA A 225 10.27 -4.24 -6.70
CA ALA A 225 10.26 -5.38 -7.62
C ALA A 225 11.18 -5.17 -8.83
N SER A 226 11.25 -3.95 -9.38
CA SER A 226 12.10 -3.60 -10.53
C SER A 226 13.59 -3.47 -10.19
N ASN A 227 13.93 -3.26 -8.90
CA ASN A 227 15.29 -3.17 -8.40
C ASN A 227 15.37 -3.66 -6.95
N PRO A 228 15.58 -4.97 -6.70
CA PRO A 228 15.56 -5.54 -5.36
C PRO A 228 16.62 -5.02 -4.38
N SER A 229 17.62 -4.26 -4.87
CA SER A 229 18.58 -3.58 -4.00
C SER A 229 17.98 -2.35 -3.31
N VAL A 230 16.88 -1.82 -3.84
CA VAL A 230 16.14 -0.71 -3.24
C VAL A 230 15.12 -1.25 -2.25
N ILE A 231 15.19 -0.74 -1.03
CA ILE A 231 14.31 -1.12 0.08
C ILE A 231 13.69 0.14 0.65
N PHE A 232 12.39 0.10 0.85
CA PHE A 232 11.63 1.14 1.56
C PHE A 232 11.16 0.61 2.90
N GLY A 233 11.05 1.50 3.88
CA GLY A 233 10.47 1.16 5.18
C GLY A 233 9.65 2.29 5.75
N SER A 234 8.60 1.93 6.50
CA SER A 234 7.77 2.86 7.25
C SER A 234 8.24 2.92 8.69
N VAL A 235 8.38 4.14 9.22
CA VAL A 235 8.67 4.39 10.63
C VAL A 235 7.49 5.08 11.27
N GLU A 236 6.88 4.42 12.25
CA GLU A 236 5.95 5.04 13.19
C GLU A 236 6.77 5.77 14.26
N SER A 237 6.46 7.04 14.49
CA SER A 237 7.20 7.87 15.41
C SER A 237 6.40 8.16 16.69
N VAL A 238 6.97 8.97 17.57
CA VAL A 238 6.39 9.37 18.85
C VAL A 238 6.16 10.87 18.83
N PHE A 239 4.92 11.28 19.15
CA PHE A 239 4.59 12.71 19.23
C PHE A 239 5.61 13.49 20.10
N PRO A 240 6.11 14.66 19.69
CA PRO A 240 5.63 15.51 18.59
C PRO A 240 6.28 15.24 17.21
N ASN A 241 7.04 14.17 17.07
CA ASN A 241 7.70 13.85 15.80
C ASN A 241 6.72 13.23 14.80
N THR A 242 7.01 13.40 13.52
CA THR A 242 6.29 12.73 12.44
C THR A 242 6.95 11.42 12.07
N GLY A 243 6.18 10.50 11.52
CA GLY A 243 6.68 9.27 10.93
C GLY A 243 7.67 9.53 9.79
N GLN A 244 8.39 8.50 9.38
CA GLN A 244 9.44 8.61 8.38
C GLN A 244 9.26 7.56 7.28
N LEU A 245 9.62 7.93 6.07
CA LEU A 245 9.99 7.01 5.01
C LEU A 245 11.49 6.78 5.09
N ILE A 246 11.92 5.56 5.36
CA ILE A 246 13.34 5.18 5.23
C ILE A 246 13.57 4.47 3.90
N LYS A 247 14.71 4.74 3.26
CA LYS A 247 15.09 4.15 1.98
C LYS A 247 16.55 3.74 1.98
N SER A 248 16.81 2.54 1.49
CA SER A 248 18.13 2.04 1.13
C SER A 248 18.19 1.78 -0.38
N THR A 249 19.35 1.98 -1.02
CA THR A 249 19.60 1.65 -2.43
C THR A 249 20.71 0.62 -2.62
N ASP A 250 21.20 0.05 -1.53
CA ASP A 250 22.36 -0.83 -1.47
C ASP A 250 22.11 -2.09 -0.61
N ASN A 251 20.93 -2.67 -0.72
CA ASN A 251 20.48 -3.85 0.05
C ASN A 251 20.42 -3.67 1.57
N GLY A 252 20.23 -2.43 2.05
CA GLY A 252 20.11 -2.13 3.46
C GLY A 252 21.43 -1.76 4.15
N LEU A 253 22.54 -1.63 3.40
CA LEU A 253 23.82 -1.23 4.00
C LEU A 253 23.82 0.23 4.47
N THR A 254 23.17 1.11 3.71
CA THR A 254 22.99 2.52 4.10
C THR A 254 21.51 2.92 3.96
N TRP A 255 21.07 3.83 4.81
CA TRP A 255 19.71 4.31 4.85
C TRP A 255 19.62 5.82 4.84
N THR A 256 18.62 6.34 4.14
CA THR A 256 18.19 7.73 4.20
C THR A 256 16.79 7.80 4.79
N SER A 257 16.43 8.93 5.39
CA SER A 257 15.14 9.14 6.04
C SER A 257 14.50 10.43 5.55
N LYS A 258 13.19 10.43 5.31
CA LYS A 258 12.38 11.59 4.93
C LYS A 258 11.11 11.65 5.78
N PRO A 259 10.70 12.85 6.27
CA PRO A 259 9.49 12.96 7.07
C PRO A 259 8.23 12.69 6.23
N VAL A 260 7.24 12.07 6.88
CA VAL A 260 5.90 11.85 6.35
C VAL A 260 4.91 12.67 7.18
N PRO A 261 3.89 13.34 6.60
CA PRO A 261 3.02 14.26 7.34
C PRO A 261 1.97 13.54 8.24
N ASP A 262 2.37 12.48 8.92
CA ASP A 262 1.59 11.75 9.92
C ASP A 262 2.58 11.08 10.90
N THR A 263 2.18 10.90 12.16
CA THR A 263 3.01 10.25 13.19
C THR A 263 2.90 8.73 13.13
N ASP A 264 1.70 8.23 12.91
CA ASP A 264 1.31 6.83 13.12
C ASP A 264 1.43 6.00 11.81
N ILE A 265 2.51 6.20 11.04
CA ILE A 265 2.73 5.54 9.75
C ILE A 265 3.11 4.08 9.92
N GLN A 266 2.33 3.17 9.34
CA GLN A 266 2.61 1.74 9.38
C GLN A 266 2.81 1.13 7.98
N ALA A 267 1.95 1.45 7.02
CA ALA A 267 2.03 0.89 5.67
C ALA A 267 3.01 1.63 4.75
N VAL A 268 3.69 0.89 3.88
CA VAL A 268 4.53 1.41 2.80
C VAL A 268 4.40 0.52 1.57
N GLY A 269 4.33 1.13 0.38
CA GLY A 269 4.31 0.42 -0.89
C GLY A 269 4.72 1.33 -2.05
N PHE A 270 5.77 0.96 -2.79
CA PHE A 270 6.30 1.71 -3.93
C PHE A 270 6.27 0.86 -5.20
N MET A 271 5.76 1.41 -6.29
CA MET A 271 5.82 0.81 -7.62
C MET A 271 7.13 1.13 -8.33
N THR A 272 7.66 2.34 -8.09
CA THR A 272 8.94 2.80 -8.60
C THR A 272 9.73 3.49 -7.49
N GLU A 273 10.96 3.87 -7.73
CA GLU A 273 11.74 4.65 -6.76
C GLU A 273 11.12 6.01 -6.40
N LEU A 274 10.23 6.53 -7.26
CA LEU A 274 9.60 7.84 -7.12
C LEU A 274 8.12 7.77 -6.77
N HIS A 275 7.40 6.76 -7.27
CA HIS A 275 5.96 6.64 -7.09
C HIS A 275 5.62 5.56 -6.07
N GLY A 276 4.94 5.96 -5.01
CA GLY A 276 4.53 5.07 -3.94
C GLY A 276 3.55 5.69 -2.96
N TRP A 277 3.19 4.90 -1.97
CA TRP A 277 2.19 5.26 -0.96
C TRP A 277 2.63 4.87 0.43
N MET A 278 2.15 5.63 1.40
CA MET A 278 2.23 5.32 2.83
C MET A 278 0.90 5.63 3.50
N GLY A 279 0.74 5.16 4.73
CA GLY A 279 -0.39 5.49 5.58
C GLY A 279 -0.33 4.75 6.90
N GLY A 280 -1.19 5.14 7.81
CA GLY A 280 -1.27 4.60 9.15
C GLY A 280 -2.63 4.83 9.79
N HIS A 281 -2.64 5.05 11.10
CA HIS A 281 -3.89 5.15 11.86
C HIS A 281 -4.69 6.43 11.56
N SER A 282 -4.02 7.53 11.30
CA SER A 282 -4.61 8.87 11.36
C SER A 282 -4.83 9.51 9.99
N SER A 283 -4.04 9.14 9.00
CA SER A 283 -4.13 9.70 7.64
C SER A 283 -4.88 8.81 6.65
N PRO A 284 -5.43 9.39 5.57
CA PRO A 284 -5.77 8.63 4.37
C PRO A 284 -4.49 8.09 3.71
N ILE A 285 -4.62 7.41 2.56
CA ILE A 285 -3.45 7.04 1.76
C ILE A 285 -2.69 8.30 1.37
N LEU A 286 -1.43 8.37 1.77
CA LEU A 286 -0.49 9.40 1.35
C LEU A 286 0.24 8.92 0.11
N GLU A 287 0.27 9.71 -0.95
CA GLU A 287 0.88 9.38 -2.25
C GLU A 287 2.03 10.32 -2.56
N THR A 288 3.13 9.78 -3.05
CA THR A 288 4.30 10.53 -3.51
C THR A 288 4.62 10.19 -4.95
N PHE A 289 5.13 11.16 -5.72
CA PHE A 289 5.64 11.00 -7.08
C PHE A 289 7.11 11.45 -7.21
N ASP A 290 7.75 11.77 -6.10
CA ASP A 290 9.12 12.26 -6.01
C ASP A 290 9.97 11.52 -4.97
N GLY A 291 9.55 10.28 -4.64
CA GLY A 291 10.26 9.42 -3.71
C GLY A 291 10.22 9.91 -2.26
N GLY A 292 9.11 10.55 -1.87
CA GLY A 292 8.84 10.98 -0.51
C GLY A 292 9.34 12.40 -0.20
N ASP A 293 9.73 13.20 -1.19
CA ASP A 293 10.04 14.63 -0.95
C ASP A 293 8.77 15.43 -0.70
N THR A 294 7.66 15.06 -1.37
CA THR A 294 6.33 15.63 -1.13
C THR A 294 5.27 14.54 -1.09
N TRP A 295 4.22 14.79 -0.31
CA TRP A 295 3.10 13.88 -0.12
C TRP A 295 1.78 14.54 -0.45
N ILE A 296 0.88 13.76 -1.03
CA ILE A 296 -0.47 14.16 -1.41
C ILE A 296 -1.43 13.21 -0.71
N GLU A 297 -2.39 13.75 0.02
CA GLU A 297 -3.46 12.95 0.61
C GLU A 297 -4.40 12.43 -0.47
N ASN A 298 -4.67 11.15 -0.47
CA ASN A 298 -5.70 10.55 -1.31
C ASN A 298 -7.08 10.78 -0.69
N THR A 299 -8.14 10.68 -1.49
CA THR A 299 -9.52 10.79 -0.99
C THR A 299 -10.03 9.52 -0.33
N VAL A 300 -9.28 8.42 -0.45
CA VAL A 300 -9.62 7.11 0.09
C VAL A 300 -8.50 6.57 0.96
N GLY A 301 -8.82 5.57 1.75
CA GLY A 301 -7.91 4.93 2.69
C GLY A 301 -8.03 5.52 4.09
N SER A 302 -7.99 4.65 5.08
CA SER A 302 -7.85 5.02 6.49
C SER A 302 -7.36 3.82 7.28
N ASN A 303 -6.65 4.09 8.34
CA ASN A 303 -6.16 3.09 9.29
C ASN A 303 -5.34 1.98 8.61
N LEU A 304 -4.40 2.39 7.73
CA LEU A 304 -3.65 1.46 6.89
C LEU A 304 -2.60 0.69 7.70
N ASN A 305 -2.43 -0.59 7.36
CA ASN A 305 -1.38 -1.42 7.96
C ASN A 305 -0.42 -2.04 6.95
N ARG A 306 -0.91 -2.44 5.77
CA ARG A 306 -0.07 -3.04 4.72
C ARG A 306 -0.46 -2.51 3.34
N ILE A 307 0.53 -2.36 2.46
CA ILE A 307 0.35 -2.16 1.03
C ILE A 307 1.13 -3.27 0.31
N VAL A 308 0.46 -3.99 -0.59
CA VAL A 308 1.04 -5.07 -1.41
C VAL A 308 1.02 -4.64 -2.86
N ILE A 309 2.19 -4.57 -3.48
CA ILE A 309 2.36 -4.23 -4.90
C ILE A 309 2.48 -5.53 -5.69
N LEU A 310 1.56 -5.79 -6.61
CA LEU A 310 1.59 -6.95 -7.49
C LEU A 310 2.16 -6.64 -8.88
N SER A 311 1.93 -5.41 -9.37
CA SER A 311 2.49 -4.92 -10.63
C SER A 311 2.53 -3.40 -10.65
N ASP A 312 2.96 -2.80 -11.76
CA ASP A 312 2.89 -1.36 -12.01
C ASP A 312 1.46 -0.80 -12.18
N GLN A 313 0.45 -1.67 -12.18
CA GLN A 313 -0.96 -1.31 -12.37
C GLN A 313 -1.89 -1.92 -11.32
N LEU A 314 -1.35 -2.71 -10.39
CA LEU A 314 -2.15 -3.42 -9.40
C LEU A 314 -1.49 -3.45 -8.03
N ALA A 315 -2.19 -2.92 -7.05
CA ALA A 315 -1.82 -3.02 -5.63
C ALA A 315 -3.06 -3.20 -4.75
N TYR A 316 -2.85 -3.72 -3.56
CA TYR A 316 -3.86 -3.82 -2.52
C TYR A 316 -3.35 -3.20 -1.23
N ALA A 317 -4.28 -2.69 -0.41
CA ALA A 317 -3.95 -2.22 0.93
C ALA A 317 -4.98 -2.68 1.95
N SER A 318 -4.51 -3.05 3.14
CA SER A 318 -5.35 -3.30 4.29
C SER A 318 -5.49 -2.04 5.14
N GLY A 319 -6.68 -1.82 5.64
CA GLY A 319 -7.03 -0.69 6.49
C GLY A 319 -8.45 -0.85 7.04
N SER A 320 -9.22 0.21 7.16
CA SER A 320 -10.62 0.12 7.60
C SER A 320 -11.47 -0.78 6.70
N THR A 321 -11.06 -0.96 5.46
CA THR A 321 -11.48 -2.02 4.54
C THR A 321 -10.26 -2.50 3.73
N ILE A 322 -10.46 -3.37 2.75
CA ILE A 322 -9.42 -3.64 1.76
C ILE A 322 -9.59 -2.66 0.61
N TYR A 323 -8.48 -2.04 0.21
CA TYR A 323 -8.41 -1.11 -0.91
C TYR A 323 -7.67 -1.76 -2.08
N LYS A 324 -8.08 -1.42 -3.31
CA LYS A 324 -7.45 -1.88 -4.54
C LYS A 324 -7.03 -0.69 -5.38
N PHE A 325 -5.78 -0.67 -5.83
CA PHE A 325 -5.28 0.24 -6.85
C PHE A 325 -5.27 -0.50 -8.19
N SER A 326 -6.06 -0.04 -9.12
CA SER A 326 -6.17 -0.63 -10.45
C SER A 326 -6.80 0.35 -11.43
N GLU A 327 -6.78 0.00 -12.73
CA GLU A 327 -7.65 0.69 -13.69
C GLU A 327 -9.11 0.52 -13.27
N GLN A 328 -9.75 1.63 -12.96
CA GLN A 328 -11.19 1.65 -12.78
C GLN A 328 -11.80 1.78 -14.17
N GLY A 329 -12.21 0.65 -14.75
CA GLY A 329 -13.08 0.68 -15.93
C GLY A 329 -14.36 1.45 -15.60
N LEU A 330 -14.99 2.08 -16.59
CA LEU A 330 -16.36 2.59 -16.49
C LEU A 330 -17.32 1.38 -16.34
N GLY A 331 -17.16 0.64 -15.24
CA GLY A 331 -18.06 -0.43 -14.87
C GLY A 331 -19.41 0.16 -14.53
N SER A 332 -20.48 -0.45 -15.00
CA SER A 332 -21.87 -0.17 -14.68
C SER A 332 -22.25 -0.52 -13.23
N GLY A 333 -21.37 -0.22 -12.29
CA GLY A 333 -21.68 -0.23 -10.86
C GLY A 333 -22.35 1.10 -10.52
N THR A 334 -23.58 1.07 -10.09
CA THR A 334 -24.28 2.22 -9.53
C THR A 334 -23.57 2.65 -8.24
N PHE A 335 -22.52 3.46 -8.39
CA PHE A 335 -22.06 4.28 -7.29
C PHE A 335 -23.17 5.30 -7.03
N ILE A 336 -23.77 5.26 -5.84
CA ILE A 336 -24.49 6.40 -5.31
C ILE A 336 -23.40 7.41 -4.92
N GLU A 337 -22.82 8.06 -5.93
CA GLU A 337 -22.12 9.32 -5.71
C GLU A 337 -23.16 10.28 -5.13
N SER A 338 -22.94 10.74 -3.92
CA SER A 338 -23.44 12.06 -3.55
C SER A 338 -23.07 13.00 -4.69
N PRO A 339 -23.99 13.79 -5.28
CA PRO A 339 -23.73 14.56 -6.49
C PRO A 339 -22.78 15.70 -6.16
N ARG A 340 -21.48 15.43 -6.11
CA ARG A 340 -20.46 16.46 -6.25
C ARG A 340 -20.29 16.67 -7.74
N GLU A 341 -20.57 17.88 -8.20
CA GLU A 341 -20.35 18.26 -9.60
C GLU A 341 -18.90 17.92 -9.97
N LYS A 342 -18.72 17.09 -11.00
CA LYS A 342 -17.39 16.68 -11.46
C LYS A 342 -16.59 17.93 -11.85
N LEU A 343 -15.36 18.01 -11.33
CA LEU A 343 -14.39 18.98 -11.76
C LEU A 343 -14.26 18.91 -13.29
N LYS A 344 -14.57 19.98 -14.00
CA LYS A 344 -14.51 20.04 -15.46
C LYS A 344 -13.26 20.80 -15.86
N ALA A 345 -12.25 20.08 -16.34
CA ALA A 345 -11.05 20.67 -16.90
C ALA A 345 -10.81 20.16 -18.31
N THR A 346 -10.35 21.05 -19.17
CA THR A 346 -9.99 20.78 -20.56
C THR A 346 -8.61 21.32 -20.89
N ILE A 347 -7.88 20.59 -21.76
CA ILE A 347 -6.55 20.96 -22.24
C ILE A 347 -6.58 21.11 -23.76
N PHE A 348 -6.03 22.21 -24.26
CA PHE A 348 -5.91 22.46 -25.70
C PHE A 348 -4.76 23.42 -26.04
N PRO A 349 -4.20 23.34 -27.28
CA PRO A 349 -4.38 22.23 -28.22
C PRO A 349 -3.70 20.97 -27.72
N ASN A 350 -4.17 19.81 -28.14
CA ASN A 350 -3.51 18.53 -27.91
C ASN A 350 -3.59 17.71 -29.21
N PRO A 351 -2.51 17.51 -29.97
CA PRO A 351 -1.11 17.82 -29.63
C PRO A 351 -0.80 19.31 -29.47
N ILE A 352 0.14 19.59 -28.55
CA ILE A 352 0.65 20.95 -28.27
C ILE A 352 1.66 21.33 -29.35
N GLN A 353 1.63 22.61 -29.76
CA GLN A 353 2.72 23.21 -30.57
C GLN A 353 3.69 23.95 -29.65
N ASP A 354 3.35 25.21 -29.30
CA ASP A 354 4.22 26.07 -28.48
C ASP A 354 3.59 26.46 -27.15
N LYS A 355 2.28 26.37 -27.02
CA LYS A 355 1.52 26.79 -25.83
C LYS A 355 0.50 25.75 -25.41
N LEU A 356 0.44 25.54 -24.11
CA LEU A 356 -0.56 24.72 -23.43
C LEU A 356 -1.59 25.62 -22.79
N THR A 357 -2.88 25.40 -23.04
CA THR A 357 -3.98 26.09 -22.37
C THR A 357 -4.78 25.07 -21.55
N ILE A 358 -5.07 25.41 -20.30
CA ILE A 358 -5.89 24.60 -19.40
C ILE A 358 -7.07 25.47 -18.96
N GLU A 359 -8.28 25.01 -19.17
CA GLU A 359 -9.52 25.67 -18.72
C GLU A 359 -10.21 24.79 -17.70
N ILE A 360 -10.54 25.36 -16.53
CA ILE A 360 -11.09 24.65 -15.37
C ILE A 360 -12.35 25.37 -14.90
N GLN A 361 -13.43 24.62 -14.68
CA GLN A 361 -14.69 25.15 -14.14
C GLN A 361 -14.81 24.73 -12.67
N PHE A 362 -14.90 25.72 -11.79
CA PHE A 362 -15.13 25.54 -10.37
C PHE A 362 -16.60 25.81 -10.03
N SER A 363 -17.23 24.91 -9.29
CA SER A 363 -18.60 25.05 -8.79
C SER A 363 -18.71 25.87 -7.50
N GLU A 364 -17.61 25.98 -6.75
CA GLU A 364 -17.50 26.69 -5.47
C GLU A 364 -16.05 27.17 -5.25
N ALA A 365 -15.78 27.78 -4.09
CA ALA A 365 -14.44 28.12 -3.67
C ALA A 365 -13.60 26.84 -3.48
N ASP A 366 -12.35 26.88 -3.95
CA ASP A 366 -11.48 25.70 -3.95
C ASP A 366 -9.99 26.09 -3.89
N HIS A 367 -9.14 25.08 -3.73
CA HIS A 367 -7.68 25.21 -3.78
C HIS A 367 -7.19 24.53 -5.06
N LEU A 368 -6.47 25.26 -5.92
CA LEU A 368 -5.97 24.74 -7.19
C LEU A 368 -4.48 24.52 -7.14
N ARG A 369 -4.06 23.32 -7.56
CA ARG A 369 -2.67 22.99 -7.86
C ARG A 369 -2.58 22.30 -9.21
N LEU A 370 -1.79 22.85 -10.14
CA LEU A 370 -1.49 22.27 -11.44
C LEU A 370 -0.01 21.94 -11.54
N GLU A 371 0.31 20.72 -11.92
CA GLU A 371 1.68 20.25 -12.06
C GLU A 371 1.89 19.50 -13.38
N LEU A 372 3.06 19.68 -13.99
CA LEU A 372 3.48 19.05 -15.24
C LEU A 372 4.49 17.95 -14.94
N TYR A 373 4.27 16.77 -15.53
CA TYR A 373 5.11 15.59 -15.43
C TYR A 373 5.54 15.08 -16.80
N ASP A 374 6.70 14.45 -16.91
CA ASP A 374 7.11 13.70 -18.11
C ASP A 374 6.52 12.27 -18.12
N ALA A 375 6.79 11.53 -19.18
CA ALA A 375 6.31 10.15 -19.35
C ALA A 375 6.87 9.16 -18.32
N SER A 376 7.97 9.50 -17.61
CA SER A 376 8.54 8.70 -16.54
C SER A 376 7.93 9.00 -15.17
N GLY A 377 6.96 9.94 -15.09
CA GLY A 377 6.35 10.37 -13.84
C GLY A 377 7.17 11.41 -13.07
N ARG A 378 8.28 11.90 -13.63
CA ARG A 378 9.08 12.96 -12.99
C ARG A 378 8.41 14.31 -13.16
N ARG A 379 8.20 15.03 -12.04
CA ARG A 379 7.67 16.40 -12.08
C ARG A 379 8.65 17.34 -12.77
N ILE A 380 8.16 17.97 -13.84
CA ILE A 380 8.91 18.97 -14.60
C ILE A 380 8.72 20.36 -13.98
N LYS A 381 7.47 20.71 -13.64
CA LYS A 381 7.14 22.08 -13.20
C LYS A 381 5.83 22.12 -12.39
N LEU A 382 5.81 22.95 -11.34
CA LEU A 382 4.57 23.44 -10.75
C LEU A 382 4.06 24.58 -11.65
N LEU A 383 2.89 24.39 -12.27
CA LEU A 383 2.30 25.34 -13.20
C LEU A 383 1.49 26.42 -12.48
N VAL A 384 0.65 26.03 -11.51
CA VAL A 384 -0.22 26.91 -10.72
C VAL A 384 -0.32 26.38 -9.29
N LYS A 385 -0.37 27.33 -8.34
CA LYS A 385 -0.89 27.13 -6.99
C LYS A 385 -1.68 28.38 -6.64
N ALA A 386 -3.01 28.25 -6.46
CA ALA A 386 -3.90 29.38 -6.27
C ALA A 386 -5.13 29.00 -5.42
N ASP A 387 -5.64 29.96 -4.68
CA ASP A 387 -6.93 29.88 -4.01
C ASP A 387 -8.01 30.49 -4.92
N ILE A 388 -9.07 29.74 -5.15
CA ILE A 388 -10.23 30.14 -5.95
C ILE A 388 -11.33 30.56 -4.98
N ALA A 389 -11.67 31.84 -4.98
CA ALA A 389 -12.54 32.41 -3.96
C ALA A 389 -14.02 32.08 -4.14
N GLU A 390 -14.46 31.75 -5.37
CA GLU A 390 -15.86 31.50 -5.70
C GLU A 390 -16.04 30.70 -6.98
N LYS A 391 -17.26 30.31 -7.29
CA LYS A 391 -17.63 29.68 -8.56
C LYS A 391 -17.14 30.50 -9.74
N SER A 392 -16.31 29.87 -10.59
CA SER A 392 -15.67 30.56 -11.72
C SER A 392 -15.16 29.58 -12.77
N THR A 393 -14.87 30.12 -13.96
CA THR A 393 -14.08 29.40 -14.97
C THR A 393 -12.72 30.09 -15.05
N GLN A 394 -11.66 29.32 -14.74
CA GLN A 394 -10.29 29.83 -14.81
C GLN A 394 -9.61 29.28 -16.05
N LYS A 395 -8.80 30.13 -16.70
CA LYS A 395 -8.04 29.77 -17.90
C LYS A 395 -6.57 30.10 -17.71
N TYR A 396 -5.71 29.08 -17.79
CA TYR A 396 -4.28 29.22 -17.64
C TYR A 396 -3.59 28.89 -18.95
N GLN A 397 -2.61 29.71 -19.33
CA GLN A 397 -1.82 29.51 -20.54
C GLN A 397 -0.33 29.50 -20.19
N PHE A 398 0.38 28.50 -20.71
CA PHE A 398 1.80 28.28 -20.44
C PHE A 398 2.55 28.11 -21.76
N ASP A 399 3.76 28.66 -21.85
CA ASP A 399 4.70 28.28 -22.89
C ASP A 399 5.17 26.83 -22.63
N PHE A 400 5.27 26.05 -23.71
CA PHE A 400 5.59 24.63 -23.64
C PHE A 400 6.89 24.33 -24.43
N PRO A 401 8.08 24.71 -23.91
CA PRO A 401 9.37 24.61 -24.59
C PRO A 401 10.00 23.21 -24.52
N TYR A 402 9.20 22.18 -24.22
CA TYR A 402 9.70 20.82 -24.02
C TYR A 402 9.79 20.06 -25.34
N ALA A 403 10.57 18.98 -25.38
CA ALA A 403 10.76 18.13 -26.55
C ALA A 403 9.45 17.43 -26.96
N ALA A 404 9.40 16.91 -28.20
CA ALA A 404 8.30 16.06 -28.64
C ALA A 404 8.21 14.82 -27.75
N GLY A 405 7.02 14.50 -27.24
CA GLY A 405 6.82 13.41 -26.29
C GLY A 405 5.45 13.43 -25.62
N ILE A 406 5.28 12.53 -24.67
CA ILE A 406 4.09 12.42 -23.82
C ILE A 406 4.39 13.09 -22.48
N TYR A 407 3.43 13.88 -22.01
CA TYR A 407 3.45 14.58 -20.75
C TYR A 407 2.12 14.38 -20.04
N TYR A 408 2.10 14.65 -18.73
CA TYR A 408 0.90 14.59 -17.92
C TYR A 408 0.76 15.88 -17.12
N VAL A 409 -0.44 16.46 -17.12
CA VAL A 409 -0.82 17.56 -16.24
C VAL A 409 -1.71 17.00 -15.15
N ASN A 410 -1.26 17.09 -13.90
CA ASN A 410 -2.04 16.75 -12.73
C ASN A 410 -2.71 18.01 -12.19
N LEU A 411 -4.00 17.93 -12.05
CA LEU A 411 -4.85 18.95 -11.46
C LEU A 411 -5.35 18.43 -10.11
N HIS A 412 -5.11 19.20 -9.06
CA HIS A 412 -5.54 18.91 -7.70
C HIS A 412 -6.37 20.07 -7.17
N THR A 413 -7.50 19.72 -6.55
CA THR A 413 -8.36 20.64 -5.80
C THR A 413 -8.84 19.95 -4.53
N ASN A 414 -9.46 20.67 -3.58
CA ASN A 414 -10.09 20.06 -2.41
C ASN A 414 -11.30 19.19 -2.79
N THR A 415 -11.91 19.44 -3.96
CA THR A 415 -13.12 18.75 -4.43
C THR A 415 -12.82 17.59 -5.38
N GLY A 416 -11.57 17.46 -5.89
CA GLY A 416 -11.21 16.36 -6.78
C GLY A 416 -9.84 16.49 -7.42
N ARG A 417 -9.49 15.45 -8.17
CA ARG A 417 -8.23 15.36 -8.94
C ARG A 417 -8.53 14.95 -10.38
N GLN A 418 -7.69 15.40 -11.28
CA GLN A 418 -7.74 14.98 -12.67
C GLN A 418 -6.34 14.97 -13.26
N THR A 419 -5.95 13.85 -13.89
CA THR A 419 -4.73 13.76 -14.69
C THR A 419 -5.09 13.84 -16.17
N MET A 420 -4.42 14.71 -16.91
CA MET A 420 -4.68 14.94 -18.33
C MET A 420 -3.41 14.66 -19.13
N LYS A 421 -3.50 13.71 -20.09
CA LYS A 421 -2.41 13.38 -21.01
C LYS A 421 -2.26 14.48 -22.06
N VAL A 422 -1.03 14.87 -22.28
CA VAL A 422 -0.65 15.91 -23.24
C VAL A 422 0.41 15.35 -24.18
N VAL A 423 0.29 15.61 -25.46
CA VAL A 423 1.22 15.19 -26.51
C VAL A 423 1.82 16.43 -27.17
N LYS A 424 3.15 16.45 -27.34
CA LYS A 424 3.85 17.46 -28.13
C LYS A 424 4.54 16.81 -29.34
#